data_38862da0eb887c7c6c082df67a5e1557
#
_entry.id   38862da0eb887c7c6c082df67a5e1557
#
_cell.length_a   1.000
_cell.length_b   1.000
_cell.length_c   1.000
_cell.angle_alpha   90.00
_cell.angle_beta   90.00
_cell.angle_gamma   90.00
#
_symmetry.space_group_name_H-M   'P 1'
#
loop_
_entity.id
_entity.type
_entity.pdbx_description
1 polymer ?
#
loop_
_entity_poly.entity_id
_entity_poly.type
_entity_poly.pdbx_seq_one_letter_code
_entity_poly.pdbx_strand_id
1 'polypeptide(L)'
;MKNSAASPRRTRVVRTALPLIATLALVGACDSAVGLPSEQSGATSNTPEATTSTTTPTTASATTTTPPPIPPGPPVGEVPGNPDAAMALRPFVGDLTGGGIGVVTARCWTVPPTDIPTMYVDPAAILAAVAAPGVDGQYAVTWTGPTATVSVKRSEIASGYACPTVYPTGTAPVFDAADAVYTVDRYLGRLAGIPVNPSDVEETNPLVCDARQTWDALGTGVPTVPPLVENPNILPGITSFDPDSVFVTGQNGIYTQVNADIIDAAGVYQNRTFVLAIGGEGYCIGDIA
;
A
#
# COMPACT_ATOMS: atom_id res chain seq x y z
N MET A 1 -36.41 38.96 -35.51
CA MET A 1 -36.30 37.98 -36.62
C MET A 1 -35.64 36.75 -36.06
N LYS A 2 -36.41 35.65 -35.95
CA LYS A 2 -36.00 34.34 -35.39
C LYS A 2 -35.44 33.47 -36.51
N ASN A 3 -34.24 32.93 -36.38
CA ASN A 3 -33.76 31.84 -37.20
C ASN A 3 -33.46 30.65 -36.32
N SER A 4 -34.37 29.67 -36.36
CA SER A 4 -34.17 28.31 -35.85
C SER A 4 -33.40 27.49 -36.88
N ALA A 5 -32.25 26.92 -36.50
CA ALA A 5 -31.55 25.92 -37.27
C ALA A 5 -31.77 24.54 -36.61
N ALA A 6 -32.38 23.65 -37.41
CA ALA A 6 -32.67 22.26 -37.05
C ALA A 6 -31.41 21.37 -37.17
N SER A 7 -31.15 20.56 -36.16
CA SER A 7 -30.07 19.55 -36.13
C SER A 7 -30.56 18.21 -36.75
N PRO A 8 -29.77 17.52 -37.57
CA PRO A 8 -30.17 16.23 -38.13
C PRO A 8 -29.90 15.09 -37.15
N ARG A 9 -30.93 14.28 -36.92
CA ARG A 9 -30.86 12.99 -36.19
C ARG A 9 -30.06 11.97 -37.02
N ARG A 10 -28.95 11.47 -36.44
CA ARG A 10 -28.23 10.31 -36.97
C ARG A 10 -28.81 9.01 -36.39
N THR A 11 -29.37 8.19 -37.29
CA THR A 11 -29.87 6.85 -37.01
C THR A 11 -28.69 5.89 -36.80
N ARG A 12 -28.62 5.25 -35.63
CA ARG A 12 -27.66 4.17 -35.36
C ARG A 12 -28.21 2.84 -35.89
N VAL A 13 -27.49 2.24 -36.79
CA VAL A 13 -27.72 0.85 -37.26
C VAL A 13 -27.04 -0.09 -36.24
N VAL A 14 -27.85 -0.89 -35.56
CA VAL A 14 -27.38 -1.96 -34.67
C VAL A 14 -27.12 -3.20 -35.55
N ARG A 15 -25.88 -3.62 -35.66
CA ARG A 15 -25.51 -4.93 -36.23
C ARG A 15 -25.30 -5.90 -35.08
N THR A 16 -26.21 -6.83 -34.92
CA THR A 16 -26.09 -8.02 -34.08
C THR A 16 -25.23 -9.05 -34.80
N ALA A 17 -24.09 -9.41 -34.20
CA ALA A 17 -23.29 -10.57 -34.59
C ALA A 17 -23.42 -11.64 -33.49
N LEU A 18 -23.89 -12.84 -33.89
CA LEU A 18 -23.91 -14.04 -33.03
C LEU A 18 -22.48 -14.61 -32.90
N PRO A 19 -22.10 -15.08 -31.74
CA PRO A 19 -20.88 -15.90 -31.59
C PRO A 19 -21.21 -17.39 -31.74
N LEU A 20 -20.44 -18.07 -32.60
CA LEU A 20 -20.34 -19.53 -32.68
C LEU A 20 -19.58 -20.05 -31.41
N ILE A 21 -20.21 -20.98 -30.74
CA ILE A 21 -19.59 -21.78 -29.64
C ILE A 21 -18.85 -22.94 -30.30
N ALA A 22 -17.53 -23.02 -30.06
CA ALA A 22 -16.72 -24.20 -30.34
C ALA A 22 -16.18 -24.73 -29.00
N THR A 23 -16.77 -25.84 -28.55
CA THR A 23 -16.29 -26.65 -27.43
C THR A 23 -15.18 -27.57 -27.92
N LEU A 24 -13.98 -27.48 -27.35
CA LEU A 24 -12.97 -28.53 -27.42
C LEU A 24 -12.57 -28.93 -25.98
N ALA A 25 -12.95 -30.16 -25.64
CA ALA A 25 -12.45 -30.85 -24.45
C ALA A 25 -11.14 -31.55 -24.81
N LEU A 26 -10.10 -31.35 -24.03
CA LEU A 26 -8.89 -32.17 -24.01
C LEU A 26 -8.54 -32.53 -22.59
N VAL A 27 -8.77 -33.80 -22.27
CA VAL A 27 -8.31 -34.52 -21.09
C VAL A 27 -6.85 -34.88 -21.34
N GLY A 28 -5.97 -34.49 -20.41
CA GLY A 28 -4.57 -34.91 -20.38
C GLY A 28 -4.12 -35.13 -18.94
N ALA A 29 -4.25 -36.35 -18.46
CA ALA A 29 -3.61 -36.82 -17.25
C ALA A 29 -2.14 -37.13 -17.54
N CYS A 30 -1.21 -36.58 -16.76
CA CYS A 30 0.16 -37.06 -16.64
C CYS A 30 0.51 -37.18 -15.17
N ASP A 31 0.45 -38.38 -14.74
CA ASP A 31 1.07 -38.98 -13.55
C ASP A 31 2.59 -38.97 -13.76
N SER A 32 3.36 -38.46 -12.84
CA SER A 32 4.82 -38.62 -12.79
C SER A 32 5.26 -38.71 -11.35
N ALA A 33 5.31 -39.94 -10.91
CA ALA A 33 6.08 -40.33 -9.75
C ALA A 33 7.57 -40.20 -10.07
N VAL A 34 8.33 -39.49 -9.25
CA VAL A 34 9.80 -39.50 -9.30
C VAL A 34 10.34 -39.81 -7.92
N GLY A 35 11.09 -40.90 -7.92
CA GLY A 35 11.69 -41.56 -6.80
C GLY A 35 12.82 -40.77 -6.15
N LEU A 36 13.00 -41.06 -4.89
CA LEU A 36 14.12 -40.75 -4.03
C LEU A 36 15.39 -41.50 -4.50
N PRO A 37 16.56 -40.93 -4.43
CA PRO A 37 17.80 -41.69 -4.41
C PRO A 37 18.20 -42.01 -2.97
N SER A 38 18.45 -43.32 -2.76
CA SER A 38 18.97 -43.91 -1.54
C SER A 38 20.44 -43.57 -1.30
N GLU A 39 20.75 -43.61 -0.04
CA GLU A 39 22.02 -43.70 0.66
C GLU A 39 23.23 -44.30 -0.08
N GLN A 40 24.40 -43.71 0.21
CA GLN A 40 25.63 -44.52 0.25
C GLN A 40 26.50 -44.12 1.45
N SER A 41 26.68 -45.10 2.30
CA SER A 41 27.54 -45.11 3.46
C SER A 41 29.02 -44.98 3.09
N GLY A 42 29.76 -44.21 3.88
CA GLY A 42 31.23 -44.22 3.86
C GLY A 42 31.71 -43.94 5.28
N ALA A 43 32.05 -45.00 6.00
CA ALA A 43 32.64 -44.93 7.30
C ALA A 43 34.13 -44.56 7.21
N THR A 44 34.58 -43.61 8.04
CA THR A 44 35.93 -43.63 8.58
C THR A 44 35.93 -43.06 9.99
N SER A 45 36.29 -43.90 10.91
CA SER A 45 36.57 -43.63 12.32
C SER A 45 37.78 -42.74 12.46
N ASN A 46 37.68 -41.70 13.26
CA ASN A 46 38.80 -41.16 14.02
C ASN A 46 38.25 -40.57 15.32
N THR A 47 38.55 -41.27 16.42
CA THR A 47 38.42 -40.79 17.80
C THR A 47 39.59 -39.87 18.12
N PRO A 48 39.33 -38.71 18.70
CA PRO A 48 40.14 -38.31 19.85
C PRO A 48 39.28 -37.90 21.08
N GLU A 49 39.59 -38.56 22.15
CA GLU A 49 39.80 -38.10 23.51
C GLU A 49 38.89 -36.96 24.08
N ALA A 50 38.05 -37.38 24.98
CA ALA A 50 37.19 -36.52 25.77
C ALA A 50 38.01 -35.66 26.78
N THR A 51 37.99 -34.34 26.56
CA THR A 51 38.32 -33.41 27.62
C THR A 51 37.02 -32.90 28.25
N THR A 52 36.74 -33.37 29.44
CA THR A 52 35.56 -32.96 30.24
C THR A 52 35.78 -31.56 30.79
N SER A 53 35.23 -30.55 30.09
CA SER A 53 35.11 -29.20 30.66
C SER A 53 33.77 -29.07 31.36
N THR A 54 33.80 -29.11 32.68
CA THR A 54 32.65 -28.83 33.55
C THR A 54 32.30 -27.35 33.45
N THR A 55 31.31 -27.01 32.62
CA THR A 55 30.75 -25.67 32.58
C THR A 55 29.59 -25.57 33.56
N THR A 56 29.80 -24.83 34.63
CA THR A 56 28.77 -24.47 35.60
C THR A 56 27.68 -23.63 34.85
N PRO A 57 26.39 -23.97 34.90
CA PRO A 57 25.36 -23.14 34.31
C PRO A 57 25.19 -21.88 35.16
N THR A 58 25.65 -20.74 34.63
CA THR A 58 25.29 -19.42 35.16
C THR A 58 23.82 -19.18 34.79
N THR A 59 22.95 -19.26 35.79
CA THR A 59 21.54 -18.89 35.68
C THR A 59 21.47 -17.39 35.42
N ALA A 60 21.31 -17.02 34.15
CA ALA A 60 20.98 -15.65 33.79
C ALA A 60 19.56 -15.35 34.28
N SER A 61 19.44 -14.53 35.33
CA SER A 61 18.13 -13.95 35.70
C SER A 61 17.61 -13.13 34.55
N ALA A 62 16.55 -13.62 33.91
CA ALA A 62 15.79 -12.84 32.94
C ALA A 62 15.18 -11.64 33.65
N THR A 63 15.73 -10.46 33.43
CA THR A 63 15.14 -9.20 33.88
C THR A 63 13.85 -9.03 33.07
N THR A 64 12.70 -9.27 33.69
CA THR A 64 11.40 -8.97 33.12
C THR A 64 11.29 -7.45 33.02
N THR A 65 11.62 -6.89 31.88
CA THR A 65 11.40 -5.47 31.59
C THR A 65 9.89 -5.25 31.51
N THR A 66 9.31 -4.67 32.55
CA THR A 66 7.91 -4.22 32.54
C THR A 66 7.76 -3.20 31.40
N PRO A 67 6.82 -3.39 30.45
CA PRO A 67 6.55 -2.39 29.42
C PRO A 67 6.27 -1.02 30.06
N PRO A 68 6.73 0.10 29.47
CA PRO A 68 6.43 1.42 30.01
C PRO A 68 4.91 1.61 30.09
N PRO A 69 4.40 2.30 31.13
CA PRO A 69 2.98 2.55 31.26
C PRO A 69 2.48 3.33 30.05
N ILE A 70 1.43 2.79 29.40
CA ILE A 70 0.76 3.42 28.27
C ILE A 70 0.14 4.74 28.78
N PRO A 71 0.39 5.89 28.11
CA PRO A 71 -0.22 7.15 28.50
C PRO A 71 -1.76 7.01 28.54
N PRO A 72 -2.44 7.59 29.55
CA PRO A 72 -3.89 7.59 29.58
C PRO A 72 -4.46 8.37 28.39
N GLY A 73 -5.08 7.68 27.48
CA GLY A 73 -5.77 8.21 26.30
C GLY A 73 -7.08 7.46 26.09
N PRO A 74 -7.89 7.87 25.10
CA PRO A 74 -9.09 7.12 24.73
C PRO A 74 -8.75 5.65 24.46
N PRO A 75 -9.63 4.70 24.82
CA PRO A 75 -9.35 3.28 24.62
C PRO A 75 -9.32 2.94 23.13
N VAL A 76 -8.34 2.12 22.74
CA VAL A 76 -8.29 1.47 21.42
C VAL A 76 -8.43 -0.02 21.65
N GLY A 77 -9.44 -0.62 21.00
CA GLY A 77 -9.76 -2.04 21.09
C GLY A 77 -8.61 -2.92 20.59
N GLU A 78 -8.36 -3.98 21.33
CA GLU A 78 -7.29 -4.93 20.99
C GLU A 78 -7.60 -5.67 19.67
N VAL A 79 -6.53 -6.08 18.98
CA VAL A 79 -6.62 -6.87 17.74
C VAL A 79 -6.09 -8.26 18.04
N PRO A 80 -6.94 -9.29 18.07
CA PRO A 80 -6.50 -10.66 18.31
C PRO A 80 -5.42 -11.08 17.29
N GLY A 81 -4.27 -11.50 17.79
CA GLY A 81 -3.13 -11.90 16.95
C GLY A 81 -2.24 -10.78 16.46
N ASN A 82 -2.62 -9.49 16.64
CA ASN A 82 -1.83 -8.33 16.22
C ASN A 82 -1.95 -7.16 17.22
N PRO A 83 -1.36 -7.28 18.42
CA PRO A 83 -1.44 -6.24 19.44
C PRO A 83 -0.76 -4.92 19.03
N ASP A 84 0.22 -4.99 18.13
CA ASP A 84 1.00 -3.83 17.66
C ASP A 84 0.11 -2.83 16.90
N ALA A 85 -0.95 -3.30 16.23
CA ALA A 85 -1.87 -2.45 15.50
C ALA A 85 -2.61 -1.47 16.44
N ALA A 86 -3.10 -1.95 17.58
CA ALA A 86 -3.73 -1.09 18.59
C ALA A 86 -2.70 -0.13 19.20
N MET A 87 -1.46 -0.57 19.42
CA MET A 87 -0.39 0.29 19.93
C MET A 87 -0.01 1.40 18.96
N ALA A 88 0.05 1.13 17.65
CA ALA A 88 0.36 2.12 16.63
C ALA A 88 -0.77 3.16 16.44
N LEU A 89 -2.03 2.76 16.68
CA LEU A 89 -3.17 3.67 16.53
C LEU A 89 -3.40 4.59 17.75
N ARG A 90 -3.00 4.18 18.95
CA ARG A 90 -3.19 4.97 20.19
C ARG A 90 -2.62 6.40 20.13
N PRO A 91 -1.40 6.66 19.62
CA PRO A 91 -0.87 8.01 19.49
C PRO A 91 -1.72 8.90 18.58
N PHE A 92 -2.22 8.39 17.44
CA PHE A 92 -3.15 9.10 16.57
C PHE A 92 -4.43 9.51 17.30
N VAL A 93 -5.04 8.57 18.04
CA VAL A 93 -6.26 8.83 18.83
C VAL A 93 -5.99 9.89 19.91
N GLY A 94 -4.83 9.83 20.55
CA GLY A 94 -4.39 10.83 21.53
C GLY A 94 -4.24 12.23 20.92
N ASP A 95 -3.61 12.32 19.75
CA ASP A 95 -3.43 13.58 19.02
C ASP A 95 -4.76 14.14 18.51
N LEU A 96 -5.63 13.29 17.96
CA LEU A 96 -6.94 13.69 17.48
C LEU A 96 -7.81 14.31 18.60
N THR A 97 -7.73 13.76 19.80
CA THR A 97 -8.52 14.23 20.96
C THR A 97 -7.87 15.36 21.74
N GLY A 98 -6.55 15.37 21.86
CA GLY A 98 -5.81 16.33 22.66
C GLY A 98 -5.30 17.54 21.88
N GLY A 99 -4.82 17.31 20.65
CA GLY A 99 -4.23 18.33 19.79
C GLY A 99 -5.10 18.77 18.61
N GLY A 100 -6.12 17.99 18.31
CA GLY A 100 -7.04 18.22 17.20
C GLY A 100 -6.42 18.01 15.82
N ILE A 101 -7.18 18.39 14.78
CA ILE A 101 -6.85 18.11 13.38
C ILE A 101 -5.49 18.65 12.94
N GLY A 102 -5.06 19.78 13.47
CA GLY A 102 -3.78 20.41 13.10
C GLY A 102 -2.57 19.57 13.50
N VAL A 103 -2.62 18.91 14.69
CA VAL A 103 -1.55 18.01 15.14
C VAL A 103 -1.54 16.74 14.30
N VAL A 104 -2.73 16.20 14.01
CA VAL A 104 -2.87 15.01 13.15
C VAL A 104 -2.33 15.31 11.74
N THR A 105 -2.67 16.46 11.15
CA THR A 105 -2.17 16.85 9.82
C THR A 105 -0.65 16.92 9.77
N ALA A 106 -0.03 17.45 10.82
CA ALA A 106 1.44 17.54 10.88
C ALA A 106 2.15 16.19 11.02
N ARG A 107 1.45 15.14 11.47
CA ARG A 107 2.02 13.81 11.72
C ARG A 107 1.60 12.77 10.68
N CYS A 108 0.44 12.93 10.06
CA CYS A 108 -0.11 11.99 9.08
C CYS A 108 0.41 12.28 7.66
N TRP A 109 1.71 12.11 7.48
CA TRP A 109 2.37 12.32 6.20
C TRP A 109 2.16 11.18 5.18
N THR A 110 1.54 10.08 5.56
CA THR A 110 1.18 8.96 4.68
C THR A 110 -0.16 9.15 3.96
N VAL A 111 -0.93 10.15 4.38
CA VAL A 111 -2.25 10.52 3.84
C VAL A 111 -2.13 11.89 3.16
N PRO A 112 -2.81 12.11 2.00
CA PRO A 112 -2.84 13.43 1.38
C PRO A 112 -3.28 14.51 2.39
N PRO A 113 -2.53 15.61 2.57
CA PRO A 113 -2.88 16.65 3.54
C PRO A 113 -4.25 17.29 3.28
N THR A 114 -4.71 17.29 2.03
CA THR A 114 -6.03 17.78 1.60
C THR A 114 -7.19 16.95 2.12
N ASP A 115 -6.97 15.66 2.35
CA ASP A 115 -8.02 14.71 2.73
C ASP A 115 -8.23 14.63 4.24
N ILE A 116 -7.19 14.93 5.00
CA ILE A 116 -7.20 14.85 6.47
C ILE A 116 -8.38 15.60 7.11
N PRO A 117 -8.68 16.88 6.75
CA PRO A 117 -9.80 17.61 7.35
C PRO A 117 -11.16 16.96 7.10
N THR A 118 -11.35 16.38 5.92
CA THR A 118 -12.61 15.73 5.54
C THR A 118 -12.70 14.32 6.13
N MET A 119 -11.61 13.56 6.08
CA MET A 119 -11.55 12.18 6.58
C MET A 119 -11.76 12.10 8.10
N TYR A 120 -11.24 13.07 8.85
CA TYR A 120 -11.31 13.07 10.32
C TYR A 120 -12.31 14.12 10.87
N VAL A 121 -13.31 14.49 10.06
CA VAL A 121 -14.32 15.50 10.42
C VAL A 121 -15.18 15.13 11.64
N ASP A 122 -15.35 13.84 11.90
CA ASP A 122 -16.14 13.33 13.04
C ASP A 122 -15.28 12.49 14.00
N PRO A 123 -14.55 13.13 14.92
CA PRO A 123 -13.73 12.41 15.91
C PRO A 123 -14.57 11.48 16.81
N ALA A 124 -15.84 11.79 17.05
CA ALA A 124 -16.70 10.96 17.91
C ALA A 124 -17.01 9.62 17.24
N ALA A 125 -17.28 9.62 15.93
CA ALA A 125 -17.47 8.39 15.16
C ALA A 125 -16.20 7.55 15.11
N ILE A 126 -15.01 8.18 14.94
CA ILE A 126 -13.71 7.51 14.97
C ILE A 126 -13.49 6.85 16.33
N LEU A 127 -13.69 7.59 17.43
CA LEU A 127 -13.51 7.05 18.78
C LEU A 127 -14.46 5.88 19.08
N ALA A 128 -15.71 5.98 18.62
CA ALA A 128 -16.67 4.88 18.76
C ALA A 128 -16.25 3.63 17.97
N ALA A 129 -15.66 3.81 16.80
CA ALA A 129 -15.16 2.70 15.99
C ALA A 129 -13.94 2.03 16.65
N VAL A 130 -12.92 2.81 17.02
CA VAL A 130 -11.66 2.27 17.57
C VAL A 130 -11.81 1.68 18.96
N ALA A 131 -12.88 1.99 19.72
CA ALA A 131 -13.16 1.38 21.01
C ALA A 131 -13.60 -0.10 20.89
N ALA A 132 -14.11 -0.52 19.73
CA ALA A 132 -14.47 -1.91 19.45
C ALA A 132 -13.20 -2.76 19.23
N PRO A 133 -13.25 -4.11 19.37
CA PRO A 133 -12.14 -4.98 18.94
C PRO A 133 -11.85 -4.82 17.47
N GLY A 134 -10.55 -4.76 17.11
CA GLY A 134 -10.12 -4.73 15.72
C GLY A 134 -10.05 -6.10 15.07
N VAL A 135 -10.07 -6.13 13.75
CA VAL A 135 -9.95 -7.33 12.91
C VAL A 135 -8.68 -7.23 12.07
N ASP A 136 -7.83 -8.24 12.17
CA ASP A 136 -6.58 -8.33 11.40
C ASP A 136 -6.88 -8.85 9.98
N GLY A 137 -6.79 -7.97 8.98
CA GLY A 137 -6.97 -8.30 7.57
C GLY A 137 -5.64 -8.49 6.83
N GLN A 138 -5.71 -8.90 5.57
CA GLN A 138 -4.50 -9.16 4.75
C GLN A 138 -3.64 -7.91 4.54
N TYR A 139 -4.25 -6.76 4.27
CA TYR A 139 -3.57 -5.51 3.91
C TYR A 139 -3.70 -4.43 4.99
N ALA A 140 -4.71 -4.53 5.82
CA ALA A 140 -5.00 -3.55 6.84
C ALA A 140 -5.66 -4.19 8.05
N VAL A 141 -5.53 -3.53 9.20
CA VAL A 141 -6.30 -3.81 10.41
C VAL A 141 -7.46 -2.83 10.48
N THR A 142 -8.67 -3.32 10.77
CA THR A 142 -9.90 -2.50 10.78
C THR A 142 -10.61 -2.55 12.10
N TRP A 143 -11.12 -1.40 12.53
CA TRP A 143 -12.05 -1.25 13.65
C TRP A 143 -13.38 -0.70 13.12
N THR A 144 -14.46 -1.40 13.38
CA THR A 144 -15.78 -1.04 12.82
C THR A 144 -16.69 -0.55 13.92
N GLY A 145 -17.13 0.70 13.81
CA GLY A 145 -18.11 1.34 14.66
C GLY A 145 -19.50 1.40 14.01
N PRO A 146 -20.46 2.05 14.68
CA PRO A 146 -21.82 2.18 14.15
C PRO A 146 -21.92 2.95 12.83
N THR A 147 -21.09 3.98 12.64
CA THR A 147 -21.15 4.90 11.50
C THR A 147 -19.84 5.02 10.72
N ALA A 148 -18.71 4.65 11.33
CA ALA A 148 -17.39 4.75 10.71
C ALA A 148 -16.62 3.43 10.85
N THR A 149 -15.82 3.12 9.84
CA THR A 149 -14.76 2.11 9.87
C THR A 149 -13.42 2.83 9.82
N VAL A 150 -12.52 2.42 10.71
CA VAL A 150 -11.14 2.92 10.82
C VAL A 150 -10.21 1.83 10.35
N SER A 151 -9.39 2.11 9.35
CA SER A 151 -8.50 1.12 8.71
C SER A 151 -7.06 1.60 8.77
N VAL A 152 -6.18 0.78 9.33
CA VAL A 152 -4.74 1.05 9.45
C VAL A 152 -3.98 0.12 8.51
N LYS A 153 -3.16 0.68 7.63
CA LYS A 153 -2.29 -0.08 6.72
C LYS A 153 -1.24 -0.86 7.50
N ARG A 154 -0.87 -2.04 7.01
CA ARG A 154 0.17 -2.85 7.66
C ARG A 154 1.53 -2.16 7.69
N SER A 155 1.87 -1.42 6.64
CA SER A 155 3.08 -0.60 6.55
C SER A 155 3.19 0.42 7.69
N GLU A 156 2.08 0.97 8.16
CA GLU A 156 2.06 1.99 9.22
C GLU A 156 2.13 1.41 10.64
N ILE A 157 1.73 0.15 10.84
CA ILE A 157 1.79 -0.49 12.17
C ILE A 157 3.23 -0.54 12.68
N ALA A 158 4.18 -0.90 11.80
CA ALA A 158 5.58 -1.00 12.16
C ALA A 158 6.23 0.35 12.55
N SER A 159 5.66 1.47 12.10
CA SER A 159 6.15 2.81 12.45
C SER A 159 5.83 3.24 13.88
N GLY A 160 4.87 2.58 14.54
CA GLY A 160 4.38 2.94 15.88
C GLY A 160 3.48 4.18 15.91
N TYR A 161 3.16 4.77 14.75
CA TYR A 161 2.17 5.83 14.58
C TYR A 161 1.39 5.60 13.28
N ALA A 162 0.13 5.21 13.40
CA ALA A 162 -0.70 4.90 12.26
C ALA A 162 -1.64 6.05 11.92
N CYS A 163 -1.70 6.40 10.63
CA CYS A 163 -2.63 7.37 10.06
C CYS A 163 -3.78 6.61 9.36
N PRO A 164 -4.91 6.39 10.05
CA PRO A 164 -5.94 5.51 9.52
C PRO A 164 -6.69 6.14 8.35
N THR A 165 -7.11 5.32 7.39
CA THR A 165 -8.19 5.67 6.48
C THR A 165 -9.52 5.49 7.20
N VAL A 166 -10.39 6.50 7.15
CA VAL A 166 -11.72 6.49 7.79
C VAL A 166 -12.80 6.61 6.72
N TYR A 167 -13.75 5.70 6.73
CA TYR A 167 -14.83 5.66 5.75
C TYR A 167 -16.16 5.15 6.40
N PRO A 168 -17.34 5.38 5.79
CA PRO A 168 -18.61 4.95 6.33
C PRO A 168 -18.68 3.44 6.54
N THR A 169 -19.25 3.01 7.66
CA THR A 169 -19.46 1.58 7.95
C THR A 169 -20.28 0.91 6.85
N GLY A 170 -19.84 -0.27 6.43
CA GLY A 170 -20.49 -1.05 5.37
C GLY A 170 -20.08 -0.65 3.96
N THR A 171 -19.15 0.31 3.80
CA THR A 171 -18.53 0.63 2.50
C THR A 171 -17.08 0.13 2.45
N ALA A 172 -16.44 0.30 1.29
CA ALA A 172 -14.99 0.11 1.13
C ALA A 172 -14.27 1.47 1.16
N PRO A 173 -12.96 1.52 1.46
CA PRO A 173 -12.17 2.73 1.27
C PRO A 173 -12.18 3.13 -0.21
N VAL A 174 -12.27 4.43 -0.46
CA VAL A 174 -12.19 5.00 -1.81
C VAL A 174 -10.87 5.76 -1.91
N PHE A 175 -10.14 5.47 -2.96
CA PHE A 175 -8.92 6.19 -3.33
C PHE A 175 -9.23 7.06 -4.54
N ASP A 176 -8.90 8.34 -4.47
CA ASP A 176 -9.25 9.31 -5.49
C ASP A 176 -8.01 9.93 -6.18
N ALA A 177 -8.22 11.04 -6.90
CA ALA A 177 -7.15 11.73 -7.60
C ALA A 177 -6.10 12.33 -6.65
N ALA A 178 -6.49 12.76 -5.45
CA ALA A 178 -5.55 13.31 -4.47
C ALA A 178 -4.60 12.22 -3.96
N ASP A 179 -5.11 11.00 -3.70
CA ASP A 179 -4.27 9.86 -3.34
C ASP A 179 -3.26 9.51 -4.43
N ALA A 180 -3.70 9.51 -5.71
CA ALA A 180 -2.83 9.20 -6.85
C ALA A 180 -1.72 10.24 -7.02
N VAL A 181 -2.06 11.52 -6.96
CA VAL A 181 -1.12 12.64 -7.02
C VAL A 181 -0.13 12.57 -5.88
N TYR A 182 -0.61 12.38 -4.65
CA TYR A 182 0.24 12.32 -3.48
C TYR A 182 1.19 11.11 -3.46
N THR A 183 0.77 9.99 -4.04
CA THR A 183 1.64 8.82 -4.23
C THR A 183 2.84 9.16 -5.13
N VAL A 184 2.62 9.88 -6.24
CA VAL A 184 3.69 10.33 -7.14
C VAL A 184 4.55 11.39 -6.49
N ASP A 185 3.96 12.35 -5.78
CA ASP A 185 4.65 13.42 -5.06
C ASP A 185 5.65 12.85 -4.04
N ARG A 186 5.21 11.89 -3.22
CA ARG A 186 6.06 11.18 -2.27
C ARG A 186 7.19 10.40 -2.95
N TYR A 187 6.88 9.70 -4.03
CA TYR A 187 7.87 8.93 -4.80
C TYR A 187 8.96 9.85 -5.37
N LEU A 188 8.57 10.96 -6.00
CA LEU A 188 9.50 11.95 -6.53
C LEU A 188 10.31 12.65 -5.43
N GLY A 189 9.68 12.96 -4.31
CA GLY A 189 10.36 13.53 -3.14
C GLY A 189 11.47 12.62 -2.60
N ARG A 190 11.24 11.30 -2.55
CA ARG A 190 12.28 10.32 -2.19
C ARG A 190 13.44 10.34 -3.18
N LEU A 191 13.14 10.30 -4.49
CA LEU A 191 14.17 10.28 -5.53
C LEU A 191 14.98 11.58 -5.57
N ALA A 192 14.35 12.72 -5.30
CA ALA A 192 15.02 14.03 -5.23
C ALA A 192 15.77 14.26 -3.90
N GLY A 193 15.70 13.32 -2.94
CA GLY A 193 16.34 13.45 -1.64
C GLY A 193 15.65 14.42 -0.68
N ILE A 194 14.39 14.77 -0.94
CA ILE A 194 13.53 15.63 -0.12
C ILE A 194 12.21 14.92 0.26
N PRO A 195 12.29 13.72 0.89
CA PRO A 195 11.08 12.99 1.26
C PRO A 195 10.20 13.81 2.21
N VAL A 196 8.90 13.62 2.16
CA VAL A 196 7.91 14.29 3.04
C VAL A 196 8.17 13.99 4.54
N ASN A 197 8.82 12.87 4.82
CA ASN A 197 9.27 12.46 6.15
C ASN A 197 10.55 11.62 6.00
N PRO A 198 11.56 11.74 6.89
CA PRO A 198 12.76 10.91 6.83
C PRO A 198 12.50 9.40 6.89
N SER A 199 11.37 8.97 7.46
CA SER A 199 10.94 7.56 7.49
C SER A 199 10.19 7.13 6.23
N ASP A 200 10.00 8.02 5.25
CA ASP A 200 9.33 7.71 3.99
C ASP A 200 10.28 7.01 3.02
N VAL A 201 10.50 5.73 3.25
CA VAL A 201 11.37 4.85 2.45
C VAL A 201 10.58 3.67 1.91
N GLU A 202 11.02 3.12 0.78
CA GLU A 202 10.28 2.08 0.05
C GLU A 202 10.12 0.79 0.86
N GLU A 203 11.09 0.44 1.69
CA GLU A 203 11.09 -0.78 2.48
C GLU A 203 9.98 -0.83 3.55
N THR A 204 9.62 0.33 4.08
CA THR A 204 8.60 0.42 5.15
C THR A 204 7.28 1.00 4.68
N ASN A 205 7.30 1.83 3.64
CA ASN A 205 6.12 2.49 3.07
C ASN A 205 6.14 2.37 1.55
N PRO A 206 5.88 1.16 1.00
CA PRO A 206 6.03 0.90 -0.42
C PRO A 206 5.09 1.78 -1.26
N LEU A 207 5.64 2.37 -2.31
CA LEU A 207 4.91 3.13 -3.33
C LEU A 207 4.97 2.46 -4.70
N VAL A 208 5.91 1.52 -4.91
CA VAL A 208 5.98 0.70 -6.12
C VAL A 208 5.06 -0.50 -5.98
N CYS A 209 4.38 -0.87 -7.06
CA CYS A 209 3.48 -2.01 -7.06
C CYS A 209 4.23 -3.32 -6.77
N ASP A 210 3.57 -4.25 -6.07
CA ASP A 210 4.14 -5.58 -5.78
C ASP A 210 4.32 -6.37 -7.09
N ALA A 211 5.41 -7.14 -7.19
CA ALA A 211 5.70 -8.01 -8.33
C ALA A 211 4.61 -9.05 -8.63
N ARG A 212 3.81 -9.39 -7.61
CA ARG A 212 2.66 -10.32 -7.75
C ARG A 212 1.40 -9.66 -8.27
N GLN A 213 1.38 -8.33 -8.37
CA GLN A 213 0.24 -7.62 -8.92
C GLN A 213 0.17 -7.84 -10.43
N THR A 214 -0.97 -8.29 -10.91
CA THR A 214 -1.24 -8.43 -12.34
C THR A 214 -1.28 -7.06 -13.00
N TRP A 215 -0.54 -6.88 -14.09
CA TRP A 215 -0.42 -5.63 -14.81
C TRP A 215 -0.80 -5.78 -16.28
N ASP A 216 -1.71 -4.95 -16.76
CA ASP A 216 -2.11 -4.83 -18.19
C ASP A 216 -2.65 -3.42 -18.47
N ALA A 217 -1.84 -2.40 -18.21
CA ALA A 217 -2.25 -1.00 -18.37
C ALA A 217 -2.55 -0.62 -19.84
N LEU A 218 -2.03 -1.39 -20.79
CA LEU A 218 -2.29 -1.19 -22.22
C LEU A 218 -3.56 -1.90 -22.71
N GLY A 219 -4.18 -2.75 -21.89
CA GLY A 219 -5.39 -3.49 -22.26
C GLY A 219 -5.15 -4.55 -23.34
N THR A 220 -3.97 -5.16 -23.35
CA THR A 220 -3.57 -6.17 -24.36
C THR A 220 -4.24 -7.52 -24.11
N GLY A 221 -4.79 -7.75 -22.93
CA GLY A 221 -5.29 -9.04 -22.47
C GLY A 221 -4.19 -10.03 -22.08
N VAL A 222 -2.92 -9.60 -22.12
CA VAL A 222 -1.76 -10.40 -21.69
C VAL A 222 -1.20 -9.79 -20.41
N PRO A 223 -1.46 -10.41 -19.24
CA PRO A 223 -0.96 -9.88 -17.97
C PRO A 223 0.57 -10.02 -17.88
N THR A 224 1.20 -8.99 -17.31
CA THR A 224 2.64 -8.90 -17.07
C THR A 224 2.92 -8.58 -15.60
N VAL A 225 4.19 -8.48 -15.23
CA VAL A 225 4.64 -7.83 -14.00
C VAL A 225 4.63 -6.31 -14.21
N PRO A 226 4.39 -5.49 -13.19
CA PRO A 226 4.54 -4.04 -13.32
C PRO A 226 5.94 -3.66 -13.83
N PRO A 227 6.05 -2.86 -14.92
CA PRO A 227 7.35 -2.54 -15.55
C PRO A 227 8.37 -1.89 -14.61
N LEU A 228 7.93 -1.09 -13.65
CA LEU A 228 8.82 -0.44 -12.66
C LEU A 228 9.50 -1.45 -11.74
N VAL A 229 8.88 -2.60 -11.48
CA VAL A 229 9.49 -3.70 -10.70
C VAL A 229 10.64 -4.34 -11.47
N GLU A 230 10.49 -4.51 -12.80
CA GLU A 230 11.54 -5.08 -13.66
C GLU A 230 12.65 -4.09 -13.94
N ASN A 231 12.34 -2.80 -13.98
CA ASN A 231 13.29 -1.72 -14.22
C ASN A 231 13.19 -0.59 -13.18
N PRO A 232 13.64 -0.80 -11.94
CA PRO A 232 13.53 0.18 -10.87
C PRO A 232 14.33 1.46 -11.10
N ASN A 233 15.26 1.47 -12.06
CA ASN A 233 16.09 2.61 -12.41
C ASN A 233 15.62 3.34 -13.68
N ILE A 234 14.33 3.24 -14.02
CA ILE A 234 13.78 3.89 -15.22
C ILE A 234 13.89 5.42 -15.17
N LEU A 235 13.96 6.01 -13.97
CA LEU A 235 14.23 7.42 -13.72
C LEU A 235 15.65 7.56 -13.11
N PRO A 236 16.70 7.70 -13.90
CA PRO A 236 18.05 7.85 -13.36
C PRO A 236 18.23 9.24 -12.76
N GLY A 237 18.36 9.31 -11.44
CA GLY A 237 18.84 10.50 -10.72
C GLY A 237 18.01 11.76 -10.94
N ILE A 238 16.82 11.84 -10.33
CA ILE A 238 16.06 13.09 -10.25
C ILE A 238 16.76 14.03 -9.26
N THR A 239 16.93 15.30 -9.62
CA THR A 239 17.48 16.34 -8.73
C THR A 239 16.41 17.26 -8.17
N SER A 240 15.31 17.43 -8.89
CA SER A 240 14.14 18.17 -8.44
C SER A 240 12.91 17.82 -9.28
N PHE A 241 11.75 18.20 -8.80
CA PHE A 241 10.48 18.18 -9.53
C PHE A 241 9.64 19.39 -9.13
N ASP A 242 8.61 19.68 -9.91
CA ASP A 242 7.65 20.74 -9.62
C ASP A 242 6.37 20.10 -9.02
N PRO A 243 6.09 20.24 -7.72
CA PRO A 243 4.88 19.68 -7.09
C PRO A 243 3.58 20.19 -7.72
N ASP A 244 3.55 21.43 -8.22
CA ASP A 244 2.36 22.00 -8.85
C ASP A 244 2.11 21.40 -10.25
N SER A 245 3.09 20.70 -10.81
CA SER A 245 2.97 19.98 -12.09
C SER A 245 2.44 18.55 -11.93
N VAL A 246 2.28 18.05 -10.71
CA VAL A 246 1.81 16.69 -10.44
C VAL A 246 0.29 16.66 -10.49
N PHE A 247 -0.29 16.07 -11.55
CA PHE A 247 -1.74 16.01 -11.71
C PHE A 247 -2.20 14.79 -12.51
N VAL A 248 -3.43 14.34 -12.25
CA VAL A 248 -4.07 13.26 -12.99
C VAL A 248 -4.40 13.71 -14.40
N THR A 249 -3.91 12.98 -15.40
CA THR A 249 -4.15 13.24 -16.82
C THR A 249 -5.18 12.33 -17.45
N GLY A 250 -5.41 11.16 -16.86
CA GLY A 250 -6.36 10.21 -17.42
C GLY A 250 -6.54 8.96 -16.58
N GLN A 251 -7.50 8.14 -17.01
CA GLN A 251 -7.77 6.84 -16.42
C GLN A 251 -8.04 5.84 -17.57
N ASN A 252 -7.42 4.67 -17.48
CA ASN A 252 -7.64 3.57 -18.40
C ASN A 252 -8.01 2.31 -17.59
N GLY A 253 -9.29 2.00 -17.51
CA GLY A 253 -9.81 0.93 -16.66
C GLY A 253 -9.53 1.20 -15.18
N ILE A 254 -8.73 0.32 -14.55
CA ILE A 254 -8.31 0.44 -13.15
C ILE A 254 -7.01 1.24 -12.97
N TYR A 255 -6.40 1.68 -14.07
CA TYR A 255 -5.12 2.39 -14.05
C TYR A 255 -5.34 3.89 -14.12
N THR A 256 -4.67 4.63 -13.24
CA THR A 256 -4.67 6.09 -13.19
C THR A 256 -3.35 6.62 -13.73
N GLN A 257 -3.40 7.63 -14.58
CA GLN A 257 -2.22 8.30 -15.15
C GLN A 257 -2.02 9.64 -14.47
N VAL A 258 -0.81 9.87 -13.98
CA VAL A 258 -0.38 11.12 -13.33
C VAL A 258 0.83 11.65 -14.07
N ASN A 259 0.81 12.90 -14.50
CA ASN A 259 1.98 13.57 -15.05
C ASN A 259 2.74 14.35 -13.98
N ALA A 260 4.04 14.49 -14.17
CA ALA A 260 4.88 15.34 -13.37
C ALA A 260 6.05 15.89 -14.21
N ASP A 261 6.46 17.13 -13.92
CA ASP A 261 7.65 17.76 -14.47
C ASP A 261 8.83 17.55 -13.54
N ILE A 262 9.91 16.98 -14.07
CA ILE A 262 11.12 16.61 -13.34
C ILE A 262 12.36 17.21 -13.98
N ILE A 263 13.42 17.36 -13.19
CA ILE A 263 14.77 17.70 -13.66
C ILE A 263 15.69 16.52 -13.29
N ASP A 264 16.32 15.93 -14.28
CA ASP A 264 17.25 14.81 -14.07
C ASP A 264 18.65 15.26 -13.60
N ALA A 265 19.54 14.29 -13.35
CA ALA A 265 20.91 14.55 -12.90
C ALA A 265 21.76 15.34 -13.91
N ALA A 266 21.38 15.36 -15.19
CA ALA A 266 22.03 16.17 -16.22
C ALA A 266 21.46 17.59 -16.30
N GLY A 267 20.47 17.93 -15.48
CA GLY A 267 19.77 19.22 -15.49
C GLY A 267 18.74 19.33 -16.62
N VAL A 268 18.35 18.22 -17.23
CA VAL A 268 17.39 18.21 -18.33
C VAL A 268 15.96 18.15 -17.76
N TYR A 269 15.14 19.09 -18.20
CA TYR A 269 13.71 19.09 -17.92
C TYR A 269 12.99 17.99 -18.72
N GLN A 270 12.13 17.25 -18.06
CA GLN A 270 11.35 16.18 -18.66
C GLN A 270 9.92 16.18 -18.06
N ASN A 271 8.92 15.97 -18.90
CA ASN A 271 7.58 15.62 -18.44
C ASN A 271 7.46 14.08 -18.43
N ARG A 272 7.03 13.51 -17.31
CA ARG A 272 6.89 12.06 -17.13
C ARG A 272 5.47 11.66 -16.79
N THR A 273 5.04 10.53 -17.33
CA THR A 273 3.73 9.95 -17.02
C THR A 273 3.94 8.73 -16.12
N PHE A 274 3.35 8.79 -14.93
CA PHE A 274 3.30 7.70 -13.97
C PHE A 274 1.99 6.96 -14.17
N VAL A 275 2.04 5.63 -14.27
CA VAL A 275 0.85 4.79 -14.35
C VAL A 275 0.71 4.05 -13.02
N LEU A 276 -0.42 4.30 -12.36
CA LEU A 276 -0.74 3.77 -11.04
C LEU A 276 -1.88 2.78 -11.12
N ALA A 277 -1.88 1.84 -10.16
CA ALA A 277 -3.03 0.98 -9.89
C ALA A 277 -3.32 0.99 -8.40
N ILE A 278 -4.56 0.62 -8.03
CA ILE A 278 -4.92 0.43 -6.63
C ILE A 278 -4.47 -0.96 -6.20
N GLY A 279 -3.54 -1.00 -5.25
CA GLY A 279 -3.09 -2.21 -4.58
C GLY A 279 -3.81 -2.44 -3.25
N GLY A 280 -3.24 -3.31 -2.40
CA GLY A 280 -3.84 -3.65 -1.10
C GLY A 280 -3.83 -2.51 -0.08
N GLU A 281 -2.89 -1.59 -0.18
CA GLU A 281 -2.71 -0.47 0.76
C GLU A 281 -2.97 0.91 0.12
N GLY A 282 -3.56 0.98 -1.07
CA GLY A 282 -3.83 2.21 -1.81
C GLY A 282 -3.17 2.22 -3.18
N TYR A 283 -2.96 3.41 -3.75
CA TYR A 283 -2.25 3.53 -5.02
C TYR A 283 -0.80 3.08 -4.93
N CYS A 284 -0.35 2.38 -5.98
CA CYS A 284 1.05 2.06 -6.23
C CYS A 284 1.43 2.40 -7.66
N ILE A 285 2.69 2.73 -7.90
CA ILE A 285 3.26 3.06 -9.21
C ILE A 285 3.78 1.77 -9.85
N GLY A 286 3.26 1.42 -11.01
CA GLY A 286 3.70 0.22 -11.73
C GLY A 286 4.50 0.50 -12.99
N ASP A 287 4.38 1.70 -13.57
CA ASP A 287 5.11 2.08 -14.78
C ASP A 287 5.38 3.59 -14.82
N ILE A 288 6.44 3.98 -15.57
CA ILE A 288 6.82 5.38 -15.81
C ILE A 288 7.25 5.51 -17.28
N ALA A 289 6.57 6.39 -18.02
CA ALA A 289 6.79 6.64 -19.44
C ALA A 289 7.37 8.04 -19.71
#